data_fc5792599a292a13d06f3a420168b682
#
_entry.id   fc5792599a292a13d06f3a420168b682
#
_cell.length_a   1.000
_cell.length_b   1.000
_cell.length_c   1.000
_cell.angle_alpha   90.00
_cell.angle_beta   90.00
_cell.angle_gamma   90.00
#
_symmetry.space_group_name_H-M   'P 1'
#
loop_
_entity.id
_entity.type
_entity.pdbx_description
1 polymer ?
#
loop_
_entity_poly.entity_id
_entity_poly.type
_entity_poly.pdbx_seq_one_letter_code
_entity_poly.pdbx_strand_id
1 'polypeptide(L)'
;MENTSILVDVLVIGGGVVGSAILRELSRYDVHTALLERLPDICDATSKSNSAIVHTGFDASPGSLEAALLTEARELWPEVVDNLHIPYLQTGALMVATSAEESATIESEIIPKAERNGVSLPRLAREEILDAAPYISEQVRDGVLVEGEAIIDPFWTTRAYCESAALNGAEVFLGEAVTGITIEDRRVRVQTSAGRTFVAAMVVNAAGLWADEVARLAGDSSFQITPRRGQFMITEEDQGVAQIILPVPSKISKGILVTPIVFGGVLLGPTAEEVTTKTDLATTAEGLARIREGVAKLVPAMAGVSSVRQFAGLRAVSSTGDYIIRPSTVSSRLLHVAGIRSTGLSASPAIGRYVARLVRDELGLATRSTFQAELPAYLADTRADEGDVVCLCRSITRGEVLAALRSPLPPRTLDSLKRRTGAMLGDCQGNICMPQLIDLFQQQLGRDPLTLEKNAAHSCPIVDTIKRRDAVNRRGAGERRGAGERRGAGERRGAVYKPEAPAPGRQM
;
A
#
# COMPACT_ATOMS: atom_id res chain seq x y z
N MET A 1 17.62 -22.84 -25.26
CA MET A 1 17.06 -23.16 -23.94
C MET A 1 15.60 -23.48 -24.18
N GLU A 2 15.20 -24.72 -23.94
CA GLU A 2 13.77 -25.10 -24.02
C GLU A 2 12.99 -24.23 -23.06
N ASN A 3 12.02 -23.53 -23.60
CA ASN A 3 11.15 -22.60 -22.83
C ASN A 3 10.15 -23.44 -22.02
N THR A 4 10.61 -23.98 -20.89
CA THR A 4 9.79 -24.88 -20.04
C THR A 4 8.64 -24.07 -19.48
N SER A 5 7.41 -24.39 -19.90
CA SER A 5 6.21 -23.75 -19.39
C SER A 5 5.94 -24.17 -17.94
N ILE A 6 5.59 -23.22 -17.08
CA ILE A 6 5.15 -23.45 -15.70
C ILE A 6 3.67 -23.77 -15.74
N LEU A 7 3.29 -24.95 -15.26
CA LEU A 7 1.89 -25.38 -15.23
C LEU A 7 1.28 -25.07 -13.87
N VAL A 8 0.14 -24.41 -13.88
CA VAL A 8 -0.66 -24.12 -12.66
C VAL A 8 -2.15 -24.35 -12.98
N ASP A 9 -2.97 -24.53 -11.96
CA ASP A 9 -4.41 -24.62 -12.17
C ASP A 9 -5.00 -23.21 -12.26
N VAL A 10 -4.63 -22.31 -11.35
CA VAL A 10 -5.11 -20.93 -11.33
C VAL A 10 -3.96 -19.94 -11.24
N LEU A 11 -3.94 -18.98 -12.16
CA LEU A 11 -2.95 -17.90 -12.19
C LEU A 11 -3.62 -16.57 -11.87
N VAL A 12 -3.18 -15.89 -10.80
CA VAL A 12 -3.64 -14.55 -10.42
C VAL A 12 -2.67 -13.51 -10.93
N ILE A 13 -3.14 -12.48 -11.62
CA ILE A 13 -2.34 -11.36 -12.13
C ILE A 13 -2.59 -10.13 -11.26
N GLY A 14 -1.56 -9.69 -10.52
CA GLY A 14 -1.56 -8.50 -9.65
C GLY A 14 -1.43 -8.81 -8.17
N GLY A 15 -0.33 -8.36 -7.55
CA GLY A 15 0.00 -8.51 -6.12
C GLY A 15 -0.50 -7.35 -5.24
N GLY A 16 -1.60 -6.69 -5.62
CA GLY A 16 -2.33 -5.76 -4.77
C GLY A 16 -3.20 -6.48 -3.74
N VAL A 17 -3.85 -5.74 -2.83
CA VAL A 17 -4.67 -6.32 -1.74
C VAL A 17 -5.75 -7.26 -2.26
N VAL A 18 -6.36 -6.95 -3.39
CA VAL A 18 -7.42 -7.78 -4.01
C VAL A 18 -6.85 -9.11 -4.53
N GLY A 19 -5.78 -9.07 -5.34
CA GLY A 19 -5.17 -10.29 -5.86
C GLY A 19 -4.58 -11.16 -4.76
N SER A 20 -4.02 -10.55 -3.72
CA SER A 20 -3.50 -11.25 -2.54
C SER A 20 -4.60 -11.93 -1.73
N ALA A 21 -5.75 -11.27 -1.54
CA ALA A 21 -6.92 -11.85 -0.88
C ALA A 21 -7.50 -13.04 -1.69
N ILE A 22 -7.56 -12.89 -3.02
CA ILE A 22 -7.99 -13.96 -3.92
C ILE A 22 -7.06 -15.17 -3.81
N LEU A 23 -5.75 -14.96 -3.84
CA LEU A 23 -4.75 -16.03 -3.72
C LEU A 23 -4.92 -16.81 -2.40
N ARG A 24 -5.11 -16.06 -1.28
CA ARG A 24 -5.37 -16.69 0.03
C ARG A 24 -6.63 -17.53 0.03
N GLU A 25 -7.74 -17.01 -0.48
CA GLU A 25 -9.00 -17.75 -0.48
C GLU A 25 -8.98 -18.95 -1.45
N LEU A 26 -8.25 -18.88 -2.57
CA LEU A 26 -8.00 -20.01 -3.46
C LEU A 26 -7.19 -21.10 -2.76
N SER A 27 -6.25 -20.78 -1.90
CA SER A 27 -5.43 -21.78 -1.19
C SER A 27 -6.23 -22.63 -0.19
N ARG A 28 -7.52 -22.28 0.08
CA ARG A 28 -8.47 -23.15 0.81
C ARG A 28 -8.93 -24.38 0.03
N TYR A 29 -8.64 -24.42 -1.25
CA TYR A 29 -9.02 -25.53 -2.13
C TYR A 29 -7.79 -26.36 -2.54
N ASP A 30 -8.04 -27.58 -2.96
CA ASP A 30 -6.99 -28.46 -3.50
C ASP A 30 -6.67 -28.06 -4.93
N VAL A 31 -5.84 -27.04 -5.07
CA VAL A 31 -5.54 -26.37 -6.34
C VAL A 31 -4.11 -25.80 -6.29
N HIS A 32 -3.38 -25.95 -7.40
CA HIS A 32 -2.07 -25.33 -7.56
C HIS A 32 -2.23 -23.91 -8.10
N THR A 33 -1.84 -22.93 -7.29
CA THR A 33 -2.02 -21.50 -7.59
C THR A 33 -0.70 -20.76 -7.68
N ALA A 34 -0.64 -19.78 -8.60
CA ALA A 34 0.45 -18.81 -8.66
C ALA A 34 -0.07 -17.38 -8.80
N LEU A 35 0.72 -16.42 -8.33
CA LEU A 35 0.48 -14.99 -8.50
C LEU A 35 1.65 -14.34 -9.23
N LEU A 36 1.35 -13.50 -10.23
CA LEU A 36 2.31 -12.65 -10.92
C LEU A 36 2.16 -11.20 -10.48
N GLU A 37 3.25 -10.58 -10.05
CA GLU A 37 3.33 -9.14 -9.78
C GLU A 37 4.46 -8.53 -10.63
N ARG A 38 4.16 -7.44 -11.36
CA ARG A 38 5.13 -6.76 -12.22
C ARG A 38 6.21 -6.00 -11.47
N LEU A 39 5.90 -5.55 -10.25
CA LEU A 39 6.81 -4.79 -9.39
C LEU A 39 7.71 -5.73 -8.57
N PRO A 40 8.80 -5.22 -7.99
CA PRO A 40 9.72 -6.03 -7.20
C PRO A 40 9.13 -6.55 -5.88
N ASP A 41 7.93 -6.08 -5.50
CA ASP A 41 7.22 -6.52 -4.30
C ASP A 41 5.70 -6.40 -4.45
N ILE A 42 4.98 -7.15 -3.63
CA ILE A 42 3.52 -6.99 -3.46
C ILE A 42 3.20 -5.65 -2.77
N CYS A 43 1.93 -5.22 -2.84
CA CYS A 43 1.49 -3.97 -2.21
C CYS A 43 2.27 -2.73 -2.68
N ASP A 44 2.82 -2.71 -3.88
CA ASP A 44 3.71 -1.64 -4.32
C ASP A 44 3.07 -0.64 -5.31
N ALA A 45 1.77 -0.73 -5.52
CA ALA A 45 0.98 0.18 -6.35
C ALA A 45 -0.13 0.87 -5.52
N THR A 46 -1.39 0.84 -5.96
CA THR A 46 -2.54 1.48 -5.31
C THR A 46 -2.74 1.03 -3.86
N SER A 47 -2.47 -0.23 -3.55
CA SER A 47 -2.66 -0.80 -2.21
C SER A 47 -1.77 -0.19 -1.13
N LYS A 48 -0.64 0.44 -1.48
CA LYS A 48 0.21 1.19 -0.53
C LYS A 48 -0.19 2.66 -0.37
N SER A 49 -1.11 3.17 -1.19
CA SER A 49 -1.38 4.60 -1.33
C SER A 49 -2.88 4.88 -1.22
N ASN A 50 -3.44 4.63 -0.05
CA ASN A 50 -4.86 4.78 0.29
C ASN A 50 -5.01 5.40 1.69
N SER A 51 -6.26 5.57 2.15
CA SER A 51 -6.58 6.14 3.46
C SER A 51 -6.51 5.15 4.62
N ALA A 52 -6.19 3.89 4.36
CA ALA A 52 -6.10 2.84 5.38
C ALA A 52 -7.41 2.61 6.20
N ILE A 53 -8.55 2.95 5.63
CA ILE A 53 -9.86 2.81 6.28
C ILE A 53 -10.52 1.50 5.84
N VAL A 54 -11.09 0.78 6.78
CA VAL A 54 -12.06 -0.30 6.56
C VAL A 54 -13.45 0.31 6.64
N HIS A 55 -14.02 0.59 5.47
CA HIS A 55 -15.34 1.21 5.35
C HIS A 55 -16.47 0.21 5.57
N THR A 56 -17.52 0.63 6.25
CA THR A 56 -18.75 -0.13 6.44
C THR A 56 -19.58 -0.28 5.17
N GLY A 57 -19.34 0.57 4.17
CA GLY A 57 -20.13 0.62 2.95
C GLY A 57 -21.40 1.47 3.05
N PHE A 58 -21.53 2.29 4.10
CA PHE A 58 -22.71 3.14 4.31
C PHE A 58 -23.03 4.03 3.09
N ASP A 59 -22.01 4.50 2.37
CA ASP A 59 -22.13 5.40 1.22
C ASP A 59 -22.00 4.69 -0.16
N ALA A 60 -21.94 3.36 -0.18
CA ALA A 60 -21.96 2.59 -1.43
C ALA A 60 -23.33 2.69 -2.12
N SER A 61 -23.34 2.57 -3.45
CA SER A 61 -24.60 2.61 -4.21
C SER A 61 -25.44 1.38 -3.88
N PRO A 62 -26.66 1.52 -3.30
CA PRO A 62 -27.48 0.37 -2.93
C PRO A 62 -27.79 -0.52 -4.13
N GLY A 63 -27.65 -1.83 -3.96
CA GLY A 63 -27.87 -2.84 -5.03
C GLY A 63 -26.68 -3.04 -5.96
N SER A 64 -25.57 -2.30 -5.79
CA SER A 64 -24.32 -2.54 -6.52
C SER A 64 -23.56 -3.75 -5.96
N LEU A 65 -22.67 -4.32 -6.79
CA LEU A 65 -21.76 -5.36 -6.34
C LEU A 65 -20.82 -4.86 -5.25
N GLU A 66 -20.39 -3.59 -5.32
CA GLU A 66 -19.60 -2.91 -4.27
C GLU A 66 -20.34 -2.98 -2.93
N ALA A 67 -21.62 -2.57 -2.87
CA ALA A 67 -22.40 -2.58 -1.62
C ALA A 67 -22.56 -4.00 -1.05
N ALA A 68 -22.86 -4.98 -1.89
CA ALA A 68 -22.99 -6.37 -1.47
C ALA A 68 -21.70 -6.93 -0.85
N LEU A 69 -20.55 -6.69 -1.51
CA LEU A 69 -19.25 -7.18 -1.03
C LEU A 69 -18.74 -6.42 0.20
N LEU A 70 -19.07 -5.14 0.36
CA LEU A 70 -18.76 -4.41 1.60
C LEU A 70 -19.60 -4.94 2.77
N THR A 71 -20.86 -5.27 2.55
CA THR A 71 -21.73 -5.89 3.55
C THR A 71 -21.17 -7.25 4.01
N GLU A 72 -20.81 -8.14 3.06
CA GLU A 72 -20.17 -9.43 3.39
C GLU A 72 -18.81 -9.20 4.11
N ALA A 73 -18.03 -8.23 3.69
CA ALA A 73 -16.71 -7.97 4.26
C ALA A 73 -16.76 -7.56 5.74
N ARG A 74 -17.77 -6.80 6.18
CA ARG A 74 -17.95 -6.43 7.60
C ARG A 74 -17.97 -7.65 8.52
N GLU A 75 -18.63 -8.71 8.09
CA GLU A 75 -18.75 -9.95 8.85
C GLU A 75 -17.45 -10.77 8.85
N LEU A 76 -16.60 -10.58 7.83
CA LEU A 76 -15.37 -11.35 7.65
C LEU A 76 -14.16 -10.74 8.35
N TRP A 77 -14.15 -9.41 8.53
CA TRP A 77 -12.98 -8.70 9.08
C TRP A 77 -12.53 -9.22 10.45
N PRO A 78 -13.40 -9.50 11.45
CA PRO A 78 -12.95 -10.00 12.73
C PRO A 78 -12.10 -11.27 12.61
N GLU A 79 -12.60 -12.28 11.88
CA GLU A 79 -11.86 -13.53 11.63
C GLU A 79 -10.54 -13.29 10.90
N VAL A 80 -10.54 -12.40 9.90
CA VAL A 80 -9.34 -12.12 9.09
C VAL A 80 -8.28 -11.38 9.92
N VAL A 81 -8.69 -10.42 10.74
CA VAL A 81 -7.79 -9.69 11.64
C VAL A 81 -7.13 -10.62 12.64
N ASP A 82 -7.91 -11.47 13.28
CA ASP A 82 -7.42 -12.42 14.29
C ASP A 82 -6.46 -13.44 13.67
N ASN A 83 -6.87 -14.13 12.61
CA ASN A 83 -6.07 -15.16 11.95
C ASN A 83 -4.75 -14.63 11.35
N LEU A 84 -4.73 -13.39 10.90
CA LEU A 84 -3.57 -12.80 10.22
C LEU A 84 -2.82 -11.78 11.07
N HIS A 85 -3.21 -11.61 12.33
CA HIS A 85 -2.62 -10.68 13.30
C HIS A 85 -2.45 -9.27 12.70
N ILE A 86 -3.50 -8.80 12.02
CA ILE A 86 -3.44 -7.51 11.32
C ILE A 86 -3.60 -6.37 12.32
N PRO A 87 -2.71 -5.37 12.32
CA PRO A 87 -2.92 -4.15 13.09
C PRO A 87 -4.21 -3.46 12.65
N TYR A 88 -5.20 -3.46 13.54
CA TYR A 88 -6.56 -2.98 13.28
C TYR A 88 -7.08 -2.24 14.51
N LEU A 89 -7.73 -1.11 14.29
CA LEU A 89 -8.33 -0.33 15.35
C LEU A 89 -9.70 0.20 14.90
N GLN A 90 -10.75 -0.21 15.59
CA GLN A 90 -12.11 0.29 15.36
C GLN A 90 -12.25 1.65 16.05
N THR A 91 -12.05 2.73 15.30
CA THR A 91 -12.10 4.10 15.78
C THR A 91 -13.51 4.71 15.68
N GLY A 92 -14.36 4.10 14.83
CA GLY A 92 -15.54 4.80 14.32
C GLY A 92 -15.17 5.99 13.43
N ALA A 93 -16.17 6.61 12.84
CA ALA A 93 -16.02 7.86 12.11
C ALA A 93 -17.13 8.86 12.46
N LEU A 94 -16.76 10.13 12.52
CA LEU A 94 -17.71 11.24 12.65
C LEU A 94 -17.84 11.90 11.26
N MET A 95 -19.00 11.78 10.64
CA MET A 95 -19.34 12.60 9.48
C MET A 95 -20.00 13.88 9.98
N VAL A 96 -19.39 15.02 9.70
CA VAL A 96 -19.82 16.31 10.26
C VAL A 96 -20.27 17.27 9.18
N ALA A 97 -21.38 17.97 9.43
CA ALA A 97 -21.90 19.06 8.62
C ALA A 97 -21.44 20.40 9.19
N THR A 98 -20.98 21.29 8.29
CA THR A 98 -20.58 22.67 8.62
C THR A 98 -21.53 23.71 8.03
N SER A 99 -22.51 23.29 7.22
CA SER A 99 -23.54 24.14 6.65
C SER A 99 -24.93 23.47 6.74
N ALA A 100 -25.98 24.28 6.57
CA ALA A 100 -27.36 23.78 6.56
C ALA A 100 -27.64 22.85 5.36
N GLU A 101 -26.97 23.07 4.22
CA GLU A 101 -27.06 22.22 3.04
C GLU A 101 -26.42 20.86 3.28
N GLU A 102 -25.28 20.82 3.97
CA GLU A 102 -24.63 19.57 4.37
C GLU A 102 -25.49 18.78 5.35
N SER A 103 -26.12 19.44 6.34
CA SER A 103 -27.08 18.80 7.25
C SER A 103 -28.28 18.21 6.48
N ALA A 104 -28.82 18.94 5.52
CA ALA A 104 -29.90 18.45 4.67
C ALA A 104 -29.48 17.27 3.80
N THR A 105 -28.24 17.25 3.31
CA THR A 105 -27.67 16.12 2.54
C THR A 105 -27.55 14.87 3.42
N ILE A 106 -27.12 15.00 4.66
CA ILE A 106 -27.07 13.86 5.61
C ILE A 106 -28.46 13.23 5.74
N GLU A 107 -29.50 14.06 5.95
CA GLU A 107 -30.88 13.59 6.09
C GLU A 107 -31.47 12.94 4.85
N SER A 108 -31.36 13.64 3.73
CA SER A 108 -32.08 13.26 2.51
C SER A 108 -31.37 12.20 1.67
N GLU A 109 -30.05 12.09 1.80
CA GLU A 109 -29.25 11.20 0.94
C GLU A 109 -28.46 10.17 1.73
N ILE A 110 -27.69 10.60 2.77
CA ILE A 110 -26.71 9.72 3.43
C ILE A 110 -27.39 8.70 4.31
N ILE A 111 -28.24 9.12 5.24
CA ILE A 111 -28.96 8.20 6.14
C ILE A 111 -29.82 7.19 5.37
N PRO A 112 -30.67 7.59 4.40
CA PRO A 112 -31.46 6.62 3.65
C PRO A 112 -30.63 5.65 2.80
N LYS A 113 -29.45 6.08 2.34
CA LYS A 113 -28.50 5.23 1.63
C LYS A 113 -27.87 4.20 2.56
N ALA A 114 -27.42 4.62 3.73
CA ALA A 114 -26.82 3.75 4.74
C ALA A 114 -27.80 2.69 5.23
N GLU A 115 -29.04 3.07 5.51
CA GLU A 115 -30.11 2.15 5.91
C GLU A 115 -30.34 1.04 4.87
N ARG A 116 -30.36 1.39 3.57
CA ARG A 116 -30.47 0.42 2.49
C ARG A 116 -29.28 -0.53 2.40
N ASN A 117 -28.11 -0.10 2.88
CA ASN A 117 -26.89 -0.92 2.98
C ASN A 117 -26.77 -1.64 4.34
N GLY A 118 -27.81 -1.56 5.19
CA GLY A 118 -27.82 -2.18 6.52
C GLY A 118 -26.83 -1.55 7.50
N VAL A 119 -26.57 -0.24 7.38
CA VAL A 119 -25.70 0.53 8.29
C VAL A 119 -26.55 1.57 9.01
N SER A 120 -26.55 1.52 10.35
CA SER A 120 -27.16 2.55 11.18
C SER A 120 -26.20 3.74 11.30
N LEU A 121 -26.75 4.97 11.20
CA LEU A 121 -26.02 6.21 11.38
C LEU A 121 -26.72 7.05 12.48
N PRO A 122 -26.41 6.83 13.77
CA PRO A 122 -26.91 7.64 14.86
C PRO A 122 -26.59 9.12 14.63
N ARG A 123 -27.62 9.97 14.78
CA ARG A 123 -27.44 11.41 14.72
C ARG A 123 -26.74 11.91 15.94
N LEU A 124 -25.90 12.91 15.75
CA LEU A 124 -25.23 13.64 16.82
C LEU A 124 -25.52 15.14 16.69
N ALA A 125 -25.95 15.73 17.79
CA ALA A 125 -26.02 17.18 17.93
C ALA A 125 -24.61 17.77 18.02
N ARG A 126 -24.51 19.08 17.80
CA ARG A 126 -23.23 19.82 17.86
C ARG A 126 -22.49 19.59 19.18
N GLU A 127 -23.22 19.68 20.30
CA GLU A 127 -22.65 19.50 21.63
C GLU A 127 -22.07 18.11 21.83
N GLU A 128 -22.77 17.07 21.39
CA GLU A 128 -22.32 15.68 21.46
C GLU A 128 -21.03 15.44 20.63
N ILE A 129 -20.95 16.09 19.45
CA ILE A 129 -19.76 16.00 18.59
C ILE A 129 -18.57 16.69 19.26
N LEU A 130 -18.75 17.89 19.81
CA LEU A 130 -17.66 18.64 20.45
C LEU A 130 -17.21 18.01 21.77
N ASP A 131 -18.09 17.34 22.49
CA ASP A 131 -17.73 16.57 23.68
C ASP A 131 -16.93 15.30 23.33
N ALA A 132 -17.33 14.60 22.26
CA ALA A 132 -16.64 13.39 21.80
C ALA A 132 -15.30 13.70 21.09
N ALA A 133 -15.19 14.83 20.41
CA ALA A 133 -14.05 15.22 19.59
C ALA A 133 -13.77 16.73 19.69
N PRO A 134 -13.19 17.19 20.82
CA PRO A 134 -12.96 18.61 21.09
C PRO A 134 -11.99 19.29 20.12
N TYR A 135 -11.29 18.53 19.31
CA TYR A 135 -10.39 19.01 18.24
C TYR A 135 -11.14 19.39 16.95
N ILE A 136 -12.44 19.07 16.83
CA ILE A 136 -13.26 19.44 15.66
C ILE A 136 -13.53 20.95 15.66
N SER A 137 -13.70 21.50 14.46
CA SER A 137 -14.04 22.90 14.23
C SER A 137 -15.31 23.31 14.94
N GLU A 138 -15.31 24.48 15.59
CA GLU A 138 -16.50 25.07 16.15
C GLU A 138 -17.60 25.44 15.14
N GLN A 139 -17.29 25.38 13.84
CA GLN A 139 -18.26 25.57 12.74
C GLN A 139 -19.17 24.36 12.53
N VAL A 140 -18.88 23.22 13.19
CA VAL A 140 -19.75 22.04 13.14
C VAL A 140 -21.16 22.39 13.62
N ARG A 141 -22.17 21.88 12.90
CA ARG A 141 -23.59 22.07 13.21
C ARG A 141 -24.22 20.82 13.80
N ASP A 142 -24.07 19.73 13.12
CA ASP A 142 -24.54 18.39 13.45
C ASP A 142 -23.76 17.34 12.67
N GLY A 143 -24.09 16.07 12.84
CA GLY A 143 -23.46 15.01 12.11
C GLY A 143 -24.06 13.65 12.40
N VAL A 144 -23.33 12.61 11.97
CA VAL A 144 -23.67 11.21 12.26
C VAL A 144 -22.43 10.45 12.70
N LEU A 145 -22.65 9.44 13.55
CA LEU A 145 -21.64 8.47 13.93
C LEU A 145 -21.71 7.26 12.99
N VAL A 146 -20.55 6.82 12.47
CA VAL A 146 -20.38 5.57 11.72
C VAL A 146 -19.57 4.61 12.58
N GLU A 147 -20.24 3.87 13.46
CA GLU A 147 -19.61 3.07 14.53
C GLU A 147 -18.65 1.98 13.99
N GLY A 148 -19.00 1.37 12.87
CA GLY A 148 -18.26 0.24 12.31
C GLY A 148 -17.03 0.61 11.48
N GLU A 149 -16.73 1.90 11.29
CA GLU A 149 -15.50 2.31 10.57
C GLU A 149 -14.26 2.02 11.41
N ALA A 150 -13.20 1.58 10.74
CA ALA A 150 -11.96 1.22 11.38
C ALA A 150 -10.75 1.66 10.56
N ILE A 151 -9.58 1.68 11.17
CA ILE A 151 -8.30 1.88 10.51
C ILE A 151 -7.46 0.61 10.58
N ILE A 152 -6.62 0.40 9.58
CA ILE A 152 -5.86 -0.84 9.39
C ILE A 152 -4.49 -0.55 8.77
N ASP A 153 -3.51 -1.45 8.95
CA ASP A 153 -2.29 -1.38 8.14
C ASP A 153 -2.50 -2.04 6.77
N PRO A 154 -2.54 -1.29 5.66
CA PRO A 154 -2.74 -1.84 4.33
C PRO A 154 -1.54 -2.64 3.83
N PHE A 155 -0.32 -2.35 4.31
CA PHE A 155 0.90 -3.10 3.96
C PHE A 155 0.86 -4.48 4.60
N TRP A 156 0.60 -4.52 5.91
CA TRP A 156 0.48 -5.77 6.66
C TRP A 156 -0.64 -6.64 6.08
N THR A 157 -1.82 -6.08 5.86
CA THR A 157 -2.98 -6.78 5.30
C THR A 157 -2.64 -7.49 3.98
N THR A 158 -2.06 -6.74 3.03
CA THR A 158 -1.70 -7.31 1.72
C THR A 158 -0.63 -8.38 1.83
N ARG A 159 0.39 -8.15 2.68
CA ARG A 159 1.46 -9.11 2.96
C ARG A 159 0.90 -10.37 3.59
N ALA A 160 0.10 -10.24 4.64
CA ALA A 160 -0.45 -11.35 5.40
C ALA A 160 -1.31 -12.28 4.54
N TYR A 161 -2.08 -11.73 3.60
CA TYR A 161 -2.80 -12.54 2.60
C TYR A 161 -1.84 -13.38 1.75
N CYS A 162 -0.79 -12.77 1.18
CA CYS A 162 0.18 -13.49 0.36
C CYS A 162 1.00 -14.50 1.16
N GLU A 163 1.45 -14.16 2.37
CA GLU A 163 2.21 -15.07 3.23
C GLU A 163 1.36 -16.26 3.67
N SER A 164 0.08 -16.02 4.03
CA SER A 164 -0.86 -17.10 4.33
C SER A 164 -1.07 -18.02 3.12
N ALA A 165 -1.21 -17.47 1.92
CA ALA A 165 -1.31 -18.27 0.69
C ALA A 165 -0.03 -19.08 0.42
N ALA A 166 1.16 -18.49 0.58
CA ALA A 166 2.44 -19.14 0.38
C ALA A 166 2.67 -20.30 1.37
N LEU A 167 2.30 -20.14 2.65
CA LEU A 167 2.33 -21.20 3.65
C LEU A 167 1.37 -22.36 3.30
N ASN A 168 0.32 -22.08 2.53
CA ASN A 168 -0.61 -23.05 2.01
C ASN A 168 -0.27 -23.55 0.59
N GLY A 169 0.95 -23.31 0.11
CA GLY A 169 1.49 -23.86 -1.13
C GLY A 169 1.27 -23.02 -2.40
N ALA A 170 0.79 -21.78 -2.28
CA ALA A 170 0.72 -20.86 -3.42
C ALA A 170 2.12 -20.31 -3.78
N GLU A 171 2.39 -20.13 -5.06
CA GLU A 171 3.63 -19.54 -5.54
C GLU A 171 3.45 -18.04 -5.87
N VAL A 172 4.46 -17.21 -5.56
CA VAL A 172 4.45 -15.77 -5.84
C VAL A 172 5.66 -15.37 -6.66
N PHE A 173 5.42 -14.86 -7.86
CA PHE A 173 6.44 -14.42 -8.81
C PHE A 173 6.43 -12.89 -8.88
N LEU A 174 7.52 -12.28 -8.43
CA LEU A 174 7.71 -10.82 -8.40
C LEU A 174 8.64 -10.37 -9.54
N GLY A 175 8.39 -9.19 -10.11
CA GLY A 175 9.11 -8.67 -11.27
C GLY A 175 8.62 -9.27 -12.59
N GLU A 176 7.40 -9.83 -12.61
CA GLU A 176 6.79 -10.55 -13.73
C GLU A 176 5.64 -9.76 -14.36
N ALA A 177 5.96 -8.80 -15.22
CA ALA A 177 4.92 -8.12 -15.98
C ALA A 177 4.36 -9.04 -17.08
N VAL A 178 3.05 -9.17 -17.15
CA VAL A 178 2.38 -9.92 -18.23
C VAL A 178 2.52 -9.15 -19.54
N THR A 179 3.02 -9.82 -20.58
CA THR A 179 3.27 -9.25 -21.90
C THR A 179 2.44 -9.88 -23.02
N GLY A 180 1.85 -11.04 -22.78
CA GLY A 180 0.99 -11.72 -23.74
C GLY A 180 0.04 -12.72 -23.07
N ILE A 181 -1.18 -12.82 -23.60
CA ILE A 181 -2.17 -13.81 -23.18
C ILE A 181 -2.72 -14.47 -24.44
N THR A 182 -2.69 -15.81 -24.47
CA THR A 182 -3.30 -16.61 -25.55
C THR A 182 -4.33 -17.56 -24.94
N ILE A 183 -5.55 -17.47 -25.43
CA ILE A 183 -6.64 -18.37 -25.03
C ILE A 183 -6.54 -19.64 -25.88
N GLU A 184 -6.43 -20.79 -25.22
CA GLU A 184 -6.49 -22.13 -25.80
C GLU A 184 -7.79 -22.80 -25.35
N ASP A 185 -8.21 -23.90 -26.00
CA ASP A 185 -9.54 -24.52 -25.72
C ASP A 185 -9.85 -24.74 -24.24
N ARG A 186 -8.88 -25.21 -23.47
CA ARG A 186 -9.06 -25.54 -22.04
C ARG A 186 -8.06 -24.85 -21.11
N ARG A 187 -7.17 -24.03 -21.65
CA ARG A 187 -6.08 -23.39 -20.91
C ARG A 187 -5.85 -21.96 -21.40
N VAL A 188 -5.20 -21.21 -20.57
CA VAL A 188 -4.73 -19.86 -20.88
C VAL A 188 -3.22 -19.85 -20.76
N ARG A 189 -2.54 -19.45 -21.82
CA ARG A 189 -1.09 -19.25 -21.84
C ARG A 189 -0.77 -17.79 -21.57
N VAL A 190 0.08 -17.53 -20.58
CA VAL A 190 0.48 -16.19 -20.17
C VAL A 190 2.01 -16.07 -20.29
N GLN A 191 2.46 -15.06 -21.01
CA GLN A 191 3.88 -14.71 -21.18
C GLN A 191 4.24 -13.51 -20.33
N THR A 192 5.47 -13.47 -19.81
CA THR A 192 5.95 -12.40 -18.94
C THR A 192 7.19 -11.72 -19.48
N SER A 193 7.48 -10.52 -18.96
CA SER A 193 8.67 -9.73 -19.30
C SER A 193 10.00 -10.40 -18.91
N ALA A 194 9.98 -11.31 -17.95
CA ALA A 194 11.15 -12.11 -17.58
C ALA A 194 11.38 -13.32 -18.50
N GLY A 195 10.58 -13.47 -19.56
CA GLY A 195 10.70 -14.56 -20.55
C GLY A 195 10.10 -15.89 -20.09
N ARG A 196 9.33 -15.90 -18.99
CA ARG A 196 8.61 -17.09 -18.54
C ARG A 196 7.29 -17.25 -19.27
N THR A 197 6.85 -18.50 -19.38
CA THR A 197 5.52 -18.86 -19.89
C THR A 197 4.80 -19.66 -18.83
N PHE A 198 3.60 -19.21 -18.47
CA PHE A 198 2.67 -19.92 -17.59
C PHE A 198 1.53 -20.48 -18.40
N VAL A 199 1.07 -21.68 -18.05
CA VAL A 199 -0.10 -22.31 -18.66
C VAL A 199 -1.06 -22.69 -17.54
N ALA A 200 -2.22 -22.03 -17.50
CA ALA A 200 -3.19 -22.15 -16.44
C ALA A 200 -4.54 -22.73 -16.93
N ALA A 201 -5.25 -23.47 -16.10
CA ALA A 201 -6.63 -23.84 -16.40
C ALA A 201 -7.57 -22.61 -16.28
N MET A 202 -7.24 -21.66 -15.42
CA MET A 202 -7.97 -20.39 -15.28
C MET A 202 -7.02 -19.26 -14.92
N VAL A 203 -7.29 -18.04 -15.43
CA VAL A 203 -6.53 -16.82 -15.10
C VAL A 203 -7.48 -15.81 -14.45
N VAL A 204 -7.05 -15.21 -13.35
CA VAL A 204 -7.76 -14.13 -12.66
C VAL A 204 -7.00 -12.83 -12.88
N ASN A 205 -7.59 -11.90 -13.60
CA ASN A 205 -7.03 -10.57 -13.85
C ASN A 205 -7.43 -9.61 -12.72
N ALA A 206 -6.56 -9.46 -11.74
CA ALA A 206 -6.66 -8.52 -10.62
C ALA A 206 -5.61 -7.40 -10.72
N ALA A 207 -5.25 -6.99 -11.94
CA ALA A 207 -4.15 -6.07 -12.25
C ALA A 207 -4.46 -4.58 -11.94
N GLY A 208 -5.55 -4.28 -11.23
CA GLY A 208 -5.88 -2.94 -10.73
C GLY A 208 -5.95 -1.90 -11.85
N LEU A 209 -5.08 -0.90 -11.82
CA LEU A 209 -5.01 0.16 -12.83
C LEU A 209 -4.75 -0.35 -14.25
N TRP A 210 -4.11 -1.51 -14.40
CA TRP A 210 -3.75 -2.10 -15.71
C TRP A 210 -4.67 -3.26 -16.10
N ALA A 211 -5.80 -3.47 -15.39
CA ALA A 211 -6.69 -4.59 -15.67
C ALA A 211 -7.29 -4.56 -17.09
N ASP A 212 -7.57 -3.39 -17.63
CA ASP A 212 -8.04 -3.21 -19.02
C ASP A 212 -6.92 -3.48 -20.06
N GLU A 213 -5.67 -3.18 -19.73
CA GLU A 213 -4.52 -3.51 -20.60
C GLU A 213 -4.28 -5.01 -20.63
N VAL A 214 -4.32 -5.66 -19.47
CA VAL A 214 -4.25 -7.13 -19.37
C VAL A 214 -5.41 -7.79 -20.11
N ALA A 215 -6.63 -7.25 -20.02
CA ALA A 215 -7.77 -7.73 -20.78
C ALA A 215 -7.53 -7.63 -22.30
N ARG A 216 -7.00 -6.52 -22.78
CA ARG A 216 -6.67 -6.31 -24.19
C ARG A 216 -5.61 -7.26 -24.73
N LEU A 217 -4.66 -7.74 -23.90
CA LEU A 217 -3.70 -8.77 -24.31
C LEU A 217 -4.39 -10.10 -24.70
N ALA A 218 -5.57 -10.36 -24.15
CA ALA A 218 -6.41 -11.52 -24.51
C ALA A 218 -7.47 -11.20 -25.60
N GLY A 219 -7.50 -9.98 -26.12
CA GLY A 219 -8.50 -9.53 -27.11
C GLY A 219 -9.81 -8.99 -26.51
N ASP A 220 -9.90 -8.82 -25.18
CA ASP A 220 -11.09 -8.26 -24.52
C ASP A 220 -10.93 -6.73 -24.30
N SER A 221 -11.83 -5.97 -24.92
CA SER A 221 -11.89 -4.51 -24.81
C SER A 221 -13.22 -4.03 -24.20
N SER A 222 -13.89 -4.87 -23.43
CA SER A 222 -15.24 -4.64 -22.89
C SER A 222 -15.32 -3.60 -21.76
N PHE A 223 -14.19 -3.13 -21.25
CA PHE A 223 -14.10 -2.08 -20.24
C PHE A 223 -12.80 -1.28 -20.34
N GLN A 224 -12.81 -0.12 -19.71
CA GLN A 224 -11.65 0.76 -19.60
C GLN A 224 -11.45 1.19 -18.15
N ILE A 225 -10.19 1.38 -17.75
CA ILE A 225 -9.82 1.88 -16.43
C ILE A 225 -9.18 3.26 -16.57
N THR A 226 -9.80 4.25 -15.91
CA THR A 226 -9.30 5.63 -15.84
C THR A 226 -8.65 5.87 -14.49
N PRO A 227 -7.41 6.39 -14.45
CA PRO A 227 -6.76 6.72 -13.19
C PRO A 227 -7.33 8.01 -12.59
N ARG A 228 -7.65 7.98 -11.27
CA ARG A 228 -8.01 9.19 -10.51
C ARG A 228 -7.06 9.35 -9.34
N ARG A 229 -6.25 10.42 -9.35
CA ARG A 229 -5.23 10.70 -8.35
C ARG A 229 -5.83 11.24 -7.06
N GLY A 230 -5.33 10.74 -5.92
CA GLY A 230 -5.55 11.30 -4.60
C GLY A 230 -4.20 11.58 -3.95
N GLN A 231 -3.99 12.82 -3.52
CA GLN A 231 -2.78 13.24 -2.81
C GLN A 231 -3.04 13.23 -1.31
N PHE A 232 -2.03 12.90 -0.53
CA PHE A 232 -2.10 12.72 0.92
C PHE A 232 -0.91 13.37 1.61
N MET A 233 -1.11 13.75 2.88
CA MET A 233 -0.07 14.15 3.83
C MET A 233 -0.14 13.26 5.07
N ILE A 234 1.02 12.94 5.65
CA ILE A 234 1.12 12.26 6.95
C ILE A 234 1.82 13.19 7.92
N THR A 235 1.31 13.28 9.14
CA THR A 235 1.89 14.02 10.26
C THR A 235 2.26 13.05 11.37
N GLU A 236 3.29 13.33 12.16
CA GLU A 236 3.58 12.61 13.42
C GLU A 236 2.74 13.17 14.58
N GLU A 237 2.51 14.49 14.59
CA GLU A 237 1.62 15.14 15.56
C GLU A 237 0.16 14.82 15.22
N ASP A 238 -0.63 14.40 16.20
CA ASP A 238 -2.01 13.97 16.03
C ASP A 238 -3.06 14.96 16.59
N GLN A 239 -2.62 15.93 17.40
CA GLN A 239 -3.51 16.91 18.06
C GLN A 239 -4.70 16.28 18.77
N GLY A 240 -4.55 15.03 19.23
CA GLY A 240 -5.58 14.26 19.91
C GLY A 240 -6.66 13.66 19.00
N VAL A 241 -6.45 13.62 17.69
CA VAL A 241 -7.38 13.00 16.73
C VAL A 241 -7.46 11.49 16.96
N ALA A 242 -8.55 11.04 17.54
CA ALA A 242 -8.78 9.63 17.89
C ALA A 242 -9.74 8.90 16.93
N GLN A 243 -10.55 9.64 16.17
CA GLN A 243 -11.57 9.10 15.28
C GLN A 243 -11.36 9.57 13.85
N ILE A 244 -11.92 8.85 12.89
CA ILE A 244 -11.95 9.27 11.49
C ILE A 244 -12.94 10.44 11.37
N ILE A 245 -12.51 11.57 10.81
CA ILE A 245 -13.38 12.72 10.56
C ILE A 245 -13.66 12.81 9.06
N LEU A 246 -14.94 12.72 8.72
CA LEU A 246 -15.45 12.74 7.36
C LEU A 246 -16.23 14.04 7.12
N PRO A 247 -15.95 14.78 6.03
CA PRO A 247 -16.88 15.80 5.56
C PRO A 247 -18.09 15.15 4.89
N VAL A 248 -19.17 15.89 4.76
CA VAL A 248 -20.30 15.47 3.91
C VAL A 248 -19.85 15.44 2.46
N PRO A 249 -20.07 14.33 1.73
CA PRO A 249 -19.63 14.20 0.34
C PRO A 249 -20.29 15.24 -0.58
N SER A 250 -19.52 15.79 -1.49
CA SER A 250 -20.04 16.57 -2.60
C SER A 250 -20.28 15.70 -3.83
N LYS A 251 -20.91 16.24 -4.88
CA LYS A 251 -21.09 15.57 -6.18
C LYS A 251 -19.75 15.19 -6.85
N ILE A 252 -18.66 15.85 -6.47
CA ILE A 252 -17.34 15.71 -7.12
C ILE A 252 -16.42 14.78 -6.32
N SER A 253 -16.49 14.82 -4.99
CA SER A 253 -15.52 14.16 -4.10
C SER A 253 -16.14 13.78 -2.76
N LYS A 254 -15.63 12.72 -2.13
CA LYS A 254 -15.90 12.40 -0.73
C LYS A 254 -15.29 13.41 0.26
N GLY A 255 -14.53 14.42 -0.25
CA GLY A 255 -13.86 15.44 0.54
C GLY A 255 -12.52 15.02 1.12
N ILE A 256 -11.90 15.94 1.87
CA ILE A 256 -10.64 15.74 2.59
C ILE A 256 -10.95 15.15 3.96
N LEU A 257 -10.40 14.01 4.26
CA LEU A 257 -10.56 13.30 5.53
C LEU A 257 -9.40 13.64 6.47
N VAL A 258 -9.66 13.52 7.77
CA VAL A 258 -8.65 13.50 8.82
C VAL A 258 -8.74 12.14 9.50
N THR A 259 -7.69 11.32 9.38
CA THR A 259 -7.74 9.90 9.76
C THR A 259 -6.55 9.56 10.63
N PRO A 260 -6.74 9.06 11.86
CA PRO A 260 -5.63 8.54 12.66
C PRO A 260 -4.98 7.35 11.95
N ILE A 261 -3.72 7.07 12.28
CA ILE A 261 -2.96 5.93 11.74
C ILE A 261 -2.76 4.91 12.86
N VAL A 262 -2.90 3.63 12.54
CA VAL A 262 -2.79 2.51 13.51
C VAL A 262 -1.52 2.58 14.38
N PHE A 263 -0.42 3.09 13.84
CA PHE A 263 0.86 3.21 14.54
C PHE A 263 1.17 4.64 15.03
N GLY A 264 0.17 5.49 15.13
CA GLY A 264 0.29 6.90 15.54
C GLY A 264 0.48 7.86 14.37
N GLY A 265 0.21 9.15 14.62
CA GLY A 265 0.13 10.19 13.62
C GLY A 265 -1.22 10.25 12.90
N VAL A 266 -1.34 11.17 11.97
CA VAL A 266 -2.59 11.44 11.23
C VAL A 266 -2.33 11.52 9.73
N LEU A 267 -3.21 10.90 8.97
CA LEU A 267 -3.28 10.99 7.52
C LEU A 267 -4.34 12.00 7.12
N LEU A 268 -3.93 12.96 6.29
CA LEU A 268 -4.74 14.04 5.76
C LEU A 268 -4.94 13.85 4.26
N GLY A 269 -6.17 13.95 3.79
CA GLY A 269 -6.51 13.72 2.38
C GLY A 269 -7.63 12.70 2.22
N PRO A 270 -7.88 12.23 0.99
CA PRO A 270 -7.18 12.56 -0.26
C PRO A 270 -7.80 13.73 -1.03
N THR A 271 -7.04 14.27 -1.98
CA THR A 271 -7.63 15.00 -3.12
C THR A 271 -8.32 14.04 -4.10
N ALA A 272 -9.01 14.59 -5.09
CA ALA A 272 -9.59 13.81 -6.18
C ALA A 272 -9.38 14.56 -7.51
N GLU A 273 -8.50 14.02 -8.36
CA GLU A 273 -8.08 14.63 -9.60
C GLU A 273 -8.06 13.59 -10.72
N GLU A 274 -8.64 13.89 -11.84
CA GLU A 274 -8.49 13.05 -13.02
C GLU A 274 -7.12 13.29 -13.66
N VAL A 275 -6.41 12.22 -13.97
CA VAL A 275 -5.11 12.26 -14.62
C VAL A 275 -5.13 11.35 -15.85
N THR A 276 -4.28 11.67 -16.82
CA THR A 276 -4.27 10.97 -18.10
C THR A 276 -3.40 9.71 -18.09
N THR A 277 -2.42 9.64 -17.18
CA THR A 277 -1.48 8.53 -17.13
C THR A 277 -1.64 7.70 -15.87
N LYS A 278 -1.49 6.38 -15.99
CA LYS A 278 -1.55 5.41 -14.89
C LYS A 278 -0.27 5.40 -14.03
N THR A 279 0.66 6.32 -14.28
CA THR A 279 1.95 6.43 -13.59
C THR A 279 2.18 7.77 -12.91
N ASP A 280 1.25 8.72 -13.01
CA ASP A 280 1.36 10.05 -12.39
C ASP A 280 1.07 9.98 -10.88
N LEU A 281 2.12 9.80 -10.10
CA LEU A 281 2.11 9.78 -8.64
C LEU A 281 2.67 11.08 -8.04
N ALA A 282 2.73 12.16 -8.80
CA ALA A 282 3.25 13.44 -8.32
C ALA A 282 2.31 14.05 -7.25
N THR A 283 2.88 14.62 -6.21
CA THR A 283 2.22 15.57 -5.33
C THR A 283 2.47 16.99 -5.83
N THR A 284 1.48 17.87 -5.72
CA THR A 284 1.55 19.23 -6.24
C THR A 284 1.27 20.27 -5.14
N ALA A 285 1.83 21.45 -5.25
CA ALA A 285 1.61 22.53 -4.28
C ALA A 285 0.11 22.84 -4.13
N GLU A 286 -0.63 22.85 -5.25
CA GLU A 286 -2.07 23.10 -5.28
C GLU A 286 -2.86 21.98 -4.59
N GLY A 287 -2.45 20.72 -4.79
CA GLY A 287 -3.08 19.56 -4.15
C GLY A 287 -2.88 19.59 -2.64
N LEU A 288 -1.66 19.89 -2.20
CA LEU A 288 -1.33 20.01 -0.77
C LEU A 288 -2.03 21.21 -0.11
N ALA A 289 -2.15 22.35 -0.82
CA ALA A 289 -2.92 23.50 -0.35
C ALA A 289 -4.41 23.14 -0.15
N ARG A 290 -5.03 22.44 -1.11
CA ARG A 290 -6.41 21.96 -0.98
C ARG A 290 -6.60 21.00 0.19
N ILE A 291 -5.60 20.15 0.49
CA ILE A 291 -5.66 19.29 1.68
C ILE A 291 -5.71 20.16 2.93
N ARG A 292 -4.81 21.15 3.08
CA ARG A 292 -4.78 22.04 4.24
C ARG A 292 -6.08 22.84 4.40
N GLU A 293 -6.64 23.34 3.31
CA GLU A 293 -7.94 24.06 3.31
C GLU A 293 -9.08 23.16 3.76
N GLY A 294 -9.15 21.92 3.27
CA GLY A 294 -10.15 20.95 3.68
C GLY A 294 -10.04 20.54 5.14
N VAL A 295 -8.80 20.32 5.59
CA VAL A 295 -8.49 20.00 7.00
C VAL A 295 -8.87 21.16 7.92
N ALA A 296 -8.59 22.43 7.54
CA ALA A 296 -8.93 23.60 8.33
C ALA A 296 -10.43 23.74 8.63
N LYS A 297 -11.28 23.23 7.73
CA LYS A 297 -12.74 23.22 7.93
C LYS A 297 -13.19 22.21 8.99
N LEU A 298 -12.49 21.07 9.09
CA LEU A 298 -12.86 19.96 9.96
C LEU A 298 -12.11 19.99 11.30
N VAL A 299 -10.78 20.12 11.25
CA VAL A 299 -9.87 20.07 12.40
C VAL A 299 -8.84 21.19 12.24
N PRO A 300 -9.16 22.43 12.61
CA PRO A 300 -8.31 23.61 12.36
C PRO A 300 -6.88 23.47 12.90
N ALA A 301 -6.70 22.83 14.05
CA ALA A 301 -5.40 22.63 14.66
C ALA A 301 -4.44 21.80 13.76
N MET A 302 -4.98 20.89 12.95
CA MET A 302 -4.19 20.05 12.04
C MET A 302 -3.74 20.78 10.76
N ALA A 303 -4.35 21.90 10.39
CA ALA A 303 -4.05 22.58 9.11
C ALA A 303 -2.62 23.12 9.03
N GLY A 304 -2.04 23.53 10.18
CA GLY A 304 -0.68 24.06 10.30
C GLY A 304 0.40 23.03 10.62
N VAL A 305 0.02 21.80 10.97
CA VAL A 305 0.98 20.76 11.38
C VAL A 305 1.91 20.38 10.24
N SER A 306 3.19 20.19 10.58
CA SER A 306 4.21 19.78 9.60
C SER A 306 3.98 18.35 9.14
N SER A 307 4.05 18.11 7.83
CA SER A 307 3.99 16.75 7.29
C SER A 307 5.37 16.13 7.23
N VAL A 308 5.49 14.91 7.74
CA VAL A 308 6.71 14.09 7.63
C VAL A 308 6.77 13.36 6.31
N ARG A 309 5.63 13.19 5.64
CA ARG A 309 5.53 12.51 4.36
C ARG A 309 4.36 13.00 3.52
N GLN A 310 4.59 13.00 2.21
CA GLN A 310 3.57 13.28 1.21
C GLN A 310 3.63 12.18 0.15
N PHE A 311 2.46 11.77 -0.36
CA PHE A 311 2.37 10.77 -1.43
C PHE A 311 1.07 10.92 -2.21
N ALA A 312 1.02 10.28 -3.38
CA ALA A 312 -0.21 10.16 -4.15
C ALA A 312 -0.52 8.71 -4.48
N GLY A 313 -1.80 8.40 -4.60
CA GLY A 313 -2.32 7.11 -5.05
C GLY A 313 -3.27 7.28 -6.23
N LEU A 314 -3.33 6.27 -7.10
CA LEU A 314 -4.23 6.26 -8.25
C LEU A 314 -5.35 5.24 -8.03
N ARG A 315 -6.60 5.71 -8.05
CA ARG A 315 -7.79 4.85 -8.00
C ARG A 315 -8.10 4.33 -9.39
N ALA A 316 -8.42 3.04 -9.49
CA ALA A 316 -8.82 2.38 -10.73
C ALA A 316 -10.33 2.58 -10.97
N VAL A 317 -10.71 3.67 -11.63
CA VAL A 317 -12.13 3.96 -11.93
C VAL A 317 -12.52 3.24 -13.21
N SER A 318 -13.57 2.38 -13.13
CA SER A 318 -14.08 1.68 -14.30
C SER A 318 -15.05 2.53 -15.12
N SER A 319 -15.13 2.24 -16.40
CA SER A 319 -16.14 2.82 -17.32
C SER A 319 -17.58 2.37 -16.99
N THR A 320 -17.76 1.33 -16.18
CA THR A 320 -19.09 0.79 -15.82
C THR A 320 -19.67 1.41 -14.54
N GLY A 321 -18.87 2.09 -13.75
CA GLY A 321 -19.30 2.73 -12.50
C GLY A 321 -19.40 1.79 -11.28
N ASP A 322 -19.31 0.46 -11.44
CA ASP A 322 -19.31 -0.55 -10.37
C ASP A 322 -18.09 -1.48 -10.52
N TYR A 323 -17.93 -2.42 -9.61
CA TYR A 323 -16.94 -3.49 -9.70
C TYR A 323 -17.19 -4.37 -10.92
N ILE A 324 -16.14 -4.78 -11.58
CA ILE A 324 -16.17 -5.72 -12.70
C ILE A 324 -15.62 -7.05 -12.19
N ILE A 325 -16.49 -7.94 -11.72
CA ILE A 325 -16.11 -9.31 -11.33
C ILE A 325 -16.93 -10.27 -12.17
N ARG A 326 -16.39 -10.63 -13.32
CA ARG A 326 -17.08 -11.49 -14.31
C ARG A 326 -16.09 -12.16 -15.27
N PRO A 327 -16.49 -13.26 -15.93
CA PRO A 327 -15.73 -13.81 -17.04
C PRO A 327 -15.48 -12.78 -18.14
N SER A 328 -14.36 -12.93 -18.82
CA SER A 328 -14.03 -12.18 -20.03
C SER A 328 -15.05 -12.47 -21.14
N THR A 329 -15.23 -11.52 -22.04
CA THR A 329 -16.06 -11.69 -23.25
C THR A 329 -15.46 -12.68 -24.25
N VAL A 330 -14.16 -13.00 -24.13
CA VAL A 330 -13.46 -13.90 -25.05
C VAL A 330 -13.31 -15.33 -24.51
N SER A 331 -13.38 -15.53 -23.17
CA SER A 331 -13.28 -16.87 -22.57
C SER A 331 -13.74 -16.89 -21.11
N SER A 332 -14.46 -17.93 -20.69
CA SER A 332 -14.78 -18.18 -19.27
C SER A 332 -13.52 -18.51 -18.44
N ARG A 333 -12.44 -18.91 -19.08
CA ARG A 333 -11.15 -19.22 -18.43
C ARG A 333 -10.33 -17.97 -18.04
N LEU A 334 -10.79 -16.78 -18.41
CA LEU A 334 -10.21 -15.50 -17.97
C LEU A 334 -11.28 -14.73 -17.19
N LEU A 335 -11.08 -14.58 -15.87
CA LEU A 335 -11.97 -13.86 -14.97
C LEU A 335 -11.40 -12.46 -14.69
N HIS A 336 -12.14 -11.41 -14.95
CA HIS A 336 -11.75 -10.05 -14.60
C HIS A 336 -12.21 -9.70 -13.19
N VAL A 337 -11.32 -9.04 -12.42
CA VAL A 337 -11.56 -8.44 -11.12
C VAL A 337 -10.99 -7.02 -11.17
N ALA A 338 -11.78 -6.11 -11.70
CA ALA A 338 -11.35 -4.78 -12.10
C ALA A 338 -12.32 -3.68 -11.65
N GLY A 339 -11.91 -2.41 -11.79
CA GLY A 339 -12.75 -1.28 -11.40
C GLY A 339 -12.95 -1.13 -9.89
N ILE A 340 -12.11 -1.78 -9.10
CA ILE A 340 -12.12 -1.72 -7.63
C ILE A 340 -11.46 -0.41 -7.21
N ARG A 341 -12.23 0.65 -7.14
CA ARG A 341 -11.73 2.03 -6.99
C ARG A 341 -11.19 2.35 -5.59
N SER A 342 -12.05 2.72 -4.63
CA SER A 342 -11.61 3.25 -3.32
C SER A 342 -11.74 2.23 -2.19
N THR A 343 -12.62 1.28 -2.32
CA THR A 343 -13.07 0.38 -1.26
C THR A 343 -12.45 -1.02 -1.36
N GLY A 344 -11.41 -1.17 -2.20
CA GLY A 344 -10.75 -2.46 -2.43
C GLY A 344 -10.09 -3.05 -1.17
N LEU A 345 -9.54 -2.22 -0.28
CA LEU A 345 -9.02 -2.68 1.01
C LEU A 345 -10.16 -3.20 1.87
N SER A 346 -11.22 -2.42 2.06
CA SER A 346 -12.39 -2.77 2.86
C SER A 346 -13.11 -4.03 2.39
N ALA A 347 -13.31 -4.16 1.07
CA ALA A 347 -14.01 -5.28 0.46
C ALA A 347 -13.12 -6.50 0.20
N SER A 348 -11.79 -6.41 0.43
CA SER A 348 -10.82 -7.45 0.02
C SER A 348 -11.16 -8.85 0.52
N PRO A 349 -11.60 -9.10 1.78
CA PRO A 349 -11.91 -10.47 2.21
C PRO A 349 -13.12 -11.05 1.48
N ALA A 350 -14.16 -10.24 1.26
CA ALA A 350 -15.34 -10.66 0.52
C ALA A 350 -15.06 -10.85 -0.97
N ILE A 351 -14.28 -9.96 -1.60
CA ILE A 351 -13.83 -10.14 -2.99
C ILE A 351 -13.06 -11.45 -3.14
N GLY A 352 -12.11 -11.71 -2.22
CA GLY A 352 -11.33 -12.94 -2.22
C GLY A 352 -12.22 -14.18 -2.19
N ARG A 353 -13.15 -14.23 -1.23
CA ARG A 353 -14.12 -15.33 -1.07
C ARG A 353 -15.05 -15.46 -2.26
N TYR A 354 -15.58 -14.37 -2.78
CA TYR A 354 -16.48 -14.35 -3.93
C TYR A 354 -15.81 -14.91 -5.18
N VAL A 355 -14.60 -14.43 -5.50
CA VAL A 355 -13.82 -14.88 -6.66
C VAL A 355 -13.41 -16.35 -6.52
N ALA A 356 -12.95 -16.76 -5.32
CA ALA A 356 -12.59 -18.15 -5.08
C ALA A 356 -13.78 -19.10 -5.26
N ARG A 357 -15.00 -18.69 -4.88
CA ARG A 357 -16.24 -19.45 -5.17
C ARG A 357 -16.49 -19.59 -6.68
N LEU A 358 -16.35 -18.50 -7.45
CA LEU A 358 -16.50 -18.54 -8.90
C LEU A 358 -15.50 -19.50 -9.56
N VAL A 359 -14.23 -19.45 -9.14
CA VAL A 359 -13.18 -20.34 -9.65
C VAL A 359 -13.44 -21.79 -9.24
N ARG A 360 -13.83 -22.02 -7.97
CA ARG A 360 -14.21 -23.36 -7.48
C ARG A 360 -15.32 -23.98 -8.34
N ASP A 361 -16.38 -23.23 -8.60
CA ASP A 361 -17.54 -23.71 -9.33
C ASP A 361 -17.21 -23.99 -10.80
N GLU A 362 -16.39 -23.14 -11.44
CA GLU A 362 -15.96 -23.34 -12.83
C GLU A 362 -15.01 -24.53 -13.00
N LEU A 363 -14.12 -24.79 -12.01
CA LEU A 363 -13.11 -25.86 -12.08
C LEU A 363 -13.49 -27.12 -11.31
N GLY A 364 -14.58 -27.10 -10.51
CA GLY A 364 -15.00 -28.24 -9.68
C GLY A 364 -14.02 -28.54 -8.54
N LEU A 365 -13.48 -27.54 -7.88
CA LEU A 365 -12.43 -27.71 -6.87
C LEU A 365 -12.96 -28.27 -5.55
N ALA A 366 -12.23 -29.25 -4.99
CA ALA A 366 -12.48 -29.78 -3.66
C ALA A 366 -11.85 -28.87 -2.59
N THR A 367 -12.44 -28.81 -1.40
CA THR A 367 -11.88 -28.08 -0.25
C THR A 367 -10.66 -28.81 0.28
N ARG A 368 -9.58 -28.07 0.56
CA ARG A 368 -8.36 -28.60 1.17
C ARG A 368 -8.56 -28.82 2.66
N SER A 369 -8.32 -30.04 3.13
CA SER A 369 -8.44 -30.40 4.55
C SER A 369 -7.30 -29.87 5.43
N THR A 370 -6.18 -29.50 4.82
CA THR A 370 -4.94 -29.07 5.51
C THR A 370 -4.72 -27.56 5.46
N PHE A 371 -5.76 -26.77 5.13
CA PHE A 371 -5.63 -25.32 5.07
C PHE A 371 -5.31 -24.73 6.45
N GLN A 372 -4.16 -24.03 6.55
CA GLN A 372 -3.75 -23.30 7.72
C GLN A 372 -4.29 -21.87 7.62
N ALA A 373 -5.31 -21.53 8.42
CA ALA A 373 -5.96 -20.22 8.40
C ALA A 373 -5.13 -19.14 9.11
N GLU A 374 -4.49 -19.51 10.23
CA GLU A 374 -3.74 -18.62 11.10
C GLU A 374 -2.27 -18.52 10.67
N LEU A 375 -1.73 -17.30 10.64
CA LEU A 375 -0.30 -17.06 10.47
C LEU A 375 0.45 -17.46 11.74
N PRO A 376 1.63 -18.08 11.64
CA PRO A 376 2.44 -18.39 12.79
C PRO A 376 2.80 -17.13 13.62
N ALA A 377 2.71 -17.24 14.93
CA ALA A 377 2.96 -16.12 15.85
C ALA A 377 4.34 -15.47 15.70
N TYR A 378 5.36 -16.21 15.26
CA TYR A 378 6.69 -15.65 15.02
C TYR A 378 6.75 -14.63 13.86
N LEU A 379 5.73 -14.63 12.97
CA LEU A 379 5.57 -13.60 11.94
C LEU A 379 4.83 -12.36 12.45
N ALA A 380 4.12 -12.49 13.56
CA ALA A 380 3.36 -11.44 14.22
C ALA A 380 4.09 -10.88 15.45
N ASP A 381 4.69 -11.74 16.25
CA ASP A 381 5.44 -11.34 17.46
C ASP A 381 6.93 -11.18 17.13
N THR A 382 7.27 -9.95 16.79
CA THR A 382 8.61 -9.56 16.35
C THR A 382 9.43 -8.89 17.46
N ARG A 383 8.89 -8.77 18.70
CA ARG A 383 9.52 -8.10 19.84
C ARG A 383 10.55 -8.96 20.58
N ALA A 384 10.83 -10.17 20.08
CA ALA A 384 11.65 -11.15 20.76
C ALA A 384 13.14 -10.75 21.01
N ASP A 385 13.63 -9.67 20.39
CA ASP A 385 14.96 -9.08 20.63
C ASP A 385 14.83 -7.62 21.08
N GLU A 386 14.34 -7.41 22.30
CA GLU A 386 14.02 -6.08 22.87
C GLU A 386 15.25 -5.17 23.11
N GLY A 387 16.45 -5.62 22.84
CA GLY A 387 17.67 -4.88 23.21
C GLY A 387 18.32 -4.05 22.10
N ASP A 388 18.03 -4.32 20.83
CA ASP A 388 18.81 -3.79 19.71
C ASP A 388 17.92 -3.02 18.73
N VAL A 389 17.69 -1.72 19.02
CA VAL A 389 16.86 -0.84 18.17
C VAL A 389 17.65 -0.39 16.94
N VAL A 390 17.19 -0.78 15.77
CA VAL A 390 17.76 -0.40 14.46
C VAL A 390 17.21 0.93 13.95
N CYS A 391 15.90 1.15 14.08
CA CYS A 391 15.25 2.39 13.66
C CYS A 391 14.76 3.17 14.87
N LEU A 392 15.49 4.22 15.28
CA LEU A 392 15.17 5.01 16.48
C LEU A 392 13.84 5.77 16.34
N CYS A 393 13.54 6.34 15.17
CA CYS A 393 12.31 7.13 14.96
C CYS A 393 11.03 6.30 15.12
N ARG A 394 11.08 4.99 14.84
CA ARG A 394 9.92 4.10 14.87
C ARG A 394 10.10 2.96 15.88
N SER A 395 11.17 2.99 16.68
CA SER A 395 11.50 1.97 17.68
C SER A 395 11.53 0.54 17.13
N ILE A 396 11.95 0.37 15.85
CA ILE A 396 12.00 -0.94 15.21
C ILE A 396 13.26 -1.68 15.64
N THR A 397 13.08 -2.88 16.17
CA THR A 397 14.15 -3.74 16.64
C THR A 397 14.82 -4.54 15.53
N ARG A 398 16.02 -5.06 15.84
CA ARG A 398 16.71 -6.00 14.96
C ARG A 398 15.90 -7.28 14.76
N GLY A 399 15.19 -7.76 15.78
CA GLY A 399 14.31 -8.92 15.72
C GLY A 399 13.20 -8.76 14.69
N GLU A 400 12.52 -7.61 14.67
CA GLU A 400 11.48 -7.29 13.68
C GLU A 400 12.03 -7.28 12.25
N VAL A 401 13.22 -6.71 12.04
CA VAL A 401 13.87 -6.73 10.72
C VAL A 401 14.22 -8.14 10.30
N LEU A 402 14.78 -8.96 11.19
CA LEU A 402 15.13 -10.34 10.90
C LEU A 402 13.90 -11.21 10.62
N ALA A 403 12.80 -11.03 11.33
CA ALA A 403 11.55 -11.74 11.08
C ALA A 403 11.03 -11.43 9.67
N ALA A 404 11.06 -10.15 9.25
CA ALA A 404 10.67 -9.76 7.90
C ALA A 404 11.56 -10.35 6.81
N LEU A 405 12.90 -10.40 7.04
CA LEU A 405 13.86 -10.97 6.10
C LEU A 405 13.75 -12.51 5.97
N ARG A 406 13.21 -13.18 6.98
CA ARG A 406 13.04 -14.65 7.04
C ARG A 406 11.61 -15.10 6.75
N SER A 407 10.71 -14.17 6.42
CA SER A 407 9.31 -14.50 6.12
C SER A 407 9.19 -15.38 4.88
N PRO A 408 8.06 -16.09 4.69
CA PRO A 408 7.80 -16.90 3.49
C PRO A 408 7.89 -16.10 2.19
N LEU A 409 7.70 -14.77 2.27
CA LEU A 409 7.84 -13.84 1.16
C LEU A 409 8.80 -12.70 1.55
N PRO A 410 10.13 -12.96 1.56
CA PRO A 410 11.10 -11.97 2.03
C PRO A 410 11.15 -10.74 1.13
N PRO A 411 11.44 -9.56 1.70
CA PRO A 411 11.57 -8.32 0.94
C PRO A 411 12.74 -8.39 -0.05
N ARG A 412 12.57 -7.77 -1.22
CA ARG A 412 13.63 -7.72 -2.25
C ARG A 412 14.32 -6.36 -2.34
N THR A 413 13.71 -5.30 -1.81
CA THR A 413 14.21 -3.93 -1.83
C THR A 413 14.13 -3.30 -0.44
N LEU A 414 14.80 -2.18 -0.22
CA LEU A 414 14.71 -1.45 1.04
C LEU A 414 13.29 -0.92 1.30
N ASP A 415 12.58 -0.46 0.28
CA ASP A 415 11.19 -0.01 0.45
C ASP A 415 10.22 -1.17 0.67
N SER A 416 10.54 -2.38 0.22
CA SER A 416 9.77 -3.57 0.59
C SER A 416 9.98 -3.96 2.06
N LEU A 417 11.20 -3.83 2.60
CA LEU A 417 11.46 -3.98 4.03
C LEU A 417 10.75 -2.90 4.85
N LYS A 418 10.81 -1.65 4.39
CA LYS A 418 10.11 -0.51 5.02
C LYS A 418 8.61 -0.77 5.20
N ARG A 419 7.95 -1.33 4.19
CA ARG A 419 6.52 -1.68 4.26
C ARG A 419 6.22 -2.83 5.22
N ARG A 420 7.18 -3.70 5.48
CA ARG A 420 7.01 -4.83 6.41
C ARG A 420 7.25 -4.47 7.86
N THR A 421 8.16 -3.54 8.13
CA THR A 421 8.64 -3.26 9.49
C THR A 421 8.28 -1.86 9.99
N GLY A 422 8.01 -0.90 9.10
CA GLY A 422 7.90 0.51 9.46
C GLY A 422 9.26 1.23 9.60
N ALA A 423 10.39 0.52 9.51
CA ALA A 423 11.71 1.18 9.45
C ALA A 423 11.78 2.14 8.26
N MET A 424 12.51 3.24 8.39
CA MET A 424 12.61 4.33 7.39
C MET A 424 11.29 5.11 7.15
N LEU A 425 10.24 4.95 7.97
CA LEU A 425 8.99 5.72 7.85
C LEU A 425 8.92 6.94 8.78
N GLY A 426 9.78 7.02 9.80
CA GLY A 426 9.79 8.17 10.73
C GLY A 426 10.56 9.37 10.19
N ASP A 427 10.72 10.42 11.02
CA ASP A 427 11.24 11.75 10.66
C ASP A 427 12.54 11.76 9.86
N CYS A 428 13.48 10.87 10.18
CA CYS A 428 14.77 10.82 9.47
C CYS A 428 14.67 10.18 8.07
N GLN A 429 13.53 9.60 7.68
CA GLN A 429 13.28 8.95 6.38
C GLN A 429 14.38 7.95 5.96
N GLY A 430 14.97 7.23 6.94
CA GLY A 430 15.99 6.22 6.73
C GLY A 430 17.44 6.71 6.83
N ASN A 431 17.70 7.99 6.99
CA ASN A 431 19.08 8.51 7.03
C ASN A 431 19.94 7.89 8.16
N ILE A 432 19.33 7.43 9.24
CA ILE A 432 20.05 6.81 10.37
C ILE A 432 20.12 5.30 10.22
N CYS A 433 18.98 4.63 9.94
CA CYS A 433 18.89 3.18 9.99
C CYS A 433 19.30 2.45 8.69
N MET A 434 19.30 3.12 7.54
CA MET A 434 19.55 2.48 6.24
C MET A 434 20.88 1.70 6.17
N PRO A 435 22.01 2.19 6.68
CA PRO A 435 23.27 1.42 6.66
C PRO A 435 23.14 0.06 7.35
N GLN A 436 22.55 0.02 8.56
CA GLN A 436 22.33 -1.21 9.31
C GLN A 436 21.36 -2.16 8.60
N LEU A 437 20.32 -1.61 7.97
CA LEU A 437 19.35 -2.42 7.19
C LEU A 437 20.02 -3.05 5.97
N ILE A 438 20.92 -2.36 5.28
CA ILE A 438 21.70 -2.90 4.16
C ILE A 438 22.61 -4.05 4.64
N ASP A 439 23.28 -3.88 5.77
CA ASP A 439 24.12 -4.93 6.36
C ASP A 439 23.30 -6.17 6.71
N LEU A 440 22.08 -6.02 7.25
CA LEU A 440 21.17 -7.12 7.55
C LEU A 440 20.68 -7.84 6.28
N PHE A 441 20.38 -7.11 5.21
CA PHE A 441 20.08 -7.71 3.91
C PHE A 441 21.24 -8.59 3.39
N GLN A 442 22.45 -8.07 3.47
CA GLN A 442 23.65 -8.83 3.07
C GLN A 442 23.81 -10.08 3.92
N GLN A 443 23.71 -9.96 5.25
CA GLN A 443 23.92 -11.06 6.18
C GLN A 443 22.86 -12.18 6.04
N GLN A 444 21.59 -11.82 5.85
CA GLN A 444 20.48 -12.78 5.86
C GLN A 444 20.14 -13.34 4.48
N LEU A 445 20.23 -12.52 3.44
CA LEU A 445 19.80 -12.89 2.08
C LEU A 445 20.95 -12.96 1.07
N GLY A 446 22.21 -12.73 1.51
CA GLY A 446 23.37 -12.71 0.63
C GLY A 446 23.32 -11.60 -0.45
N ARG A 447 22.50 -10.56 -0.26
CA ARG A 447 22.37 -9.48 -1.23
C ARG A 447 23.60 -8.59 -1.22
N ASP A 448 24.20 -8.39 -2.40
CA ASP A 448 25.29 -7.44 -2.56
C ASP A 448 24.76 -6.01 -2.33
N PRO A 449 25.34 -5.23 -1.39
CA PRO A 449 24.95 -3.84 -1.14
C PRO A 449 24.95 -2.94 -2.38
N LEU A 450 25.81 -3.23 -3.37
CA LEU A 450 25.88 -2.46 -4.63
C LEU A 450 24.72 -2.74 -5.58
N THR A 451 24.01 -3.86 -5.40
CA THR A 451 22.87 -4.26 -6.23
C THR A 451 21.54 -4.17 -5.47
N LEU A 452 21.57 -3.84 -4.18
CA LEU A 452 20.36 -3.69 -3.38
C LEU A 452 19.66 -2.39 -3.76
N GLU A 453 18.52 -2.54 -4.39
CA GLU A 453 17.68 -1.42 -4.82
C GLU A 453 16.88 -0.82 -3.67
N LYS A 454 16.61 0.49 -3.73
CA LYS A 454 15.72 1.13 -2.79
C LYS A 454 14.25 0.76 -3.07
N ASN A 455 13.79 0.92 -4.31
CA ASN A 455 12.40 0.62 -4.69
C ASN A 455 12.23 0.14 -6.14
N ALA A 456 12.97 0.67 -7.07
CA ALA A 456 12.87 0.39 -8.50
C ALA A 456 14.22 0.01 -9.08
N ALA A 457 14.22 -0.53 -10.29
CA ALA A 457 15.44 -0.87 -11.01
C ALA A 457 16.42 0.31 -11.04
N HIS A 458 17.67 0.04 -10.74
CA HIS A 458 18.78 1.02 -10.70
C HIS A 458 18.67 2.09 -9.60
N SER A 459 17.81 1.91 -8.59
CA SER A 459 17.70 2.82 -7.43
C SER A 459 18.62 2.44 -6.26
N CYS A 460 19.82 1.91 -6.55
CA CYS A 460 20.77 1.47 -5.53
C CYS A 460 21.28 2.67 -4.71
N PRO A 461 21.15 2.67 -3.36
CA PRO A 461 21.66 3.75 -2.52
C PRO A 461 23.18 3.77 -2.41
N ILE A 462 23.84 2.64 -2.70
CA ILE A 462 25.29 2.51 -2.74
C ILE A 462 25.72 2.30 -4.20
N VAL A 463 26.52 3.24 -4.73
CA VAL A 463 26.95 3.22 -6.14
C VAL A 463 28.38 2.73 -6.33
N ASP A 464 29.21 2.72 -5.26
CA ASP A 464 30.59 2.24 -5.32
C ASP A 464 31.12 1.93 -3.91
N THR A 465 32.14 1.06 -3.82
CA THR A 465 32.88 0.82 -2.57
C THR A 465 33.83 1.94 -2.30
N ILE A 466 33.80 2.52 -1.10
CA ILE A 466 34.77 3.56 -0.69
C ILE A 466 36.19 3.02 -0.83
N LYS A 467 37.08 3.79 -1.44
CA LYS A 467 38.51 3.57 -1.78
C LYS A 467 39.44 3.09 -0.65
N ARG A 468 38.96 2.47 0.42
CA ARG A 468 39.82 1.98 1.52
C ARG A 468 40.70 0.79 1.13
N ARG A 469 40.32 -0.03 0.15
CA ARG A 469 41.17 -1.15 -0.30
C ARG A 469 42.42 -0.68 -1.05
N ASP A 470 42.32 0.39 -1.82
CA ASP A 470 43.49 0.91 -2.57
C ASP A 470 44.49 1.63 -1.66
N ALA A 471 44.08 2.21 -0.54
CA ALA A 471 44.96 2.85 0.43
C ALA A 471 45.80 1.85 1.23
N VAL A 472 45.29 0.65 1.50
CA VAL A 472 46.03 -0.41 2.21
C VAL A 472 47.06 -1.08 1.28
N ASN A 473 46.71 -1.30 0.02
CA ASN A 473 47.63 -1.88 -0.97
C ASN A 473 48.74 -0.92 -1.41
N ARG A 474 48.52 0.41 -1.34
CA ARG A 474 49.57 1.41 -1.61
C ARG A 474 50.59 1.55 -0.51
N ARG A 475 50.25 1.21 0.76
CA ARG A 475 51.21 1.19 1.86
C ARG A 475 52.12 -0.04 1.86
N GLY A 476 51.70 -1.14 1.25
CA GLY A 476 52.52 -2.34 1.11
C GLY A 476 53.50 -2.33 -0.07
N ALA A 477 53.33 -1.41 -1.02
CA ALA A 477 54.19 -1.31 -2.21
C ALA A 477 55.32 -0.22 -2.07
N GLY A 478 55.38 0.52 -0.94
CA GLY A 478 56.27 1.64 -0.72
C GLY A 478 57.58 1.34 -0.03
N GLU A 479 57.85 0.08 0.40
CA GLU A 479 59.08 -0.26 1.15
C GLU A 479 60.07 -1.11 0.40
N ARG A 480 60.33 -0.87 -0.89
CA ARG A 480 61.57 -1.29 -1.53
C ARG A 480 61.88 -0.39 -2.71
N ARG A 481 62.59 0.71 -2.46
CA ARG A 481 63.67 1.24 -3.30
C ARG A 481 64.39 2.36 -2.55
N GLY A 482 65.69 2.14 -2.50
CA GLY A 482 66.64 2.84 -1.68
C GLY A 482 66.98 4.23 -2.13
N ALA A 483 67.72 4.85 -1.22
CA ALA A 483 68.51 6.03 -1.22
C ALA A 483 68.91 6.62 -2.60
N GLY A 484 68.69 7.95 -2.72
CA GLY A 484 69.23 8.75 -3.80
C GLY A 484 68.70 10.16 -3.83
N GLU A 485 69.54 11.06 -3.29
CA GLU A 485 69.70 12.49 -3.61
C GLU A 485 68.62 13.53 -3.29
N ARG A 486 69.03 14.40 -2.39
CA ARG A 486 68.46 15.70 -2.07
C ARG A 486 68.60 16.68 -3.24
N ARG A 487 67.61 17.54 -3.48
CA ARG A 487 67.74 18.96 -3.79
C ARG A 487 66.36 19.63 -3.95
N GLY A 488 66.25 20.83 -3.36
CA GLY A 488 65.43 21.92 -3.88
C GLY A 488 64.20 22.34 -3.06
N ALA A 489 64.39 23.34 -2.24
CA ALA A 489 63.35 24.08 -1.52
C ALA A 489 62.39 24.83 -2.46
N GLY A 490 61.14 24.92 -2.08
CA GLY A 490 60.13 25.75 -2.75
C GLY A 490 58.91 25.95 -1.86
N GLU A 491 58.97 27.00 -1.06
CA GLU A 491 57.83 27.51 -0.28
C GLU A 491 56.64 27.85 -1.18
N ARG A 492 55.46 27.36 -0.86
CA ARG A 492 54.20 28.03 -1.23
C ARG A 492 53.23 28.05 -0.04
N ARG A 493 52.90 29.29 0.33
CA ARG A 493 52.06 29.72 1.46
C ARG A 493 50.66 29.16 1.35
N GLY A 494 50.12 28.70 2.50
CA GLY A 494 48.73 28.31 2.67
C GLY A 494 47.80 29.54 2.62
N ALA A 495 46.71 29.42 1.92
CA ALA A 495 45.59 30.35 2.00
C ALA A 495 44.63 29.85 3.08
N VAL A 496 44.52 30.63 4.16
CA VAL A 496 43.53 30.43 5.22
C VAL A 496 42.23 31.08 4.76
N TYR A 497 41.18 30.29 4.64
CA TYR A 497 39.84 30.79 4.41
C TYR A 497 39.30 31.40 5.71
N LYS A 498 38.95 32.70 5.67
CA LYS A 498 38.16 33.38 6.71
C LYS A 498 36.75 33.58 6.20
N PRO A 499 35.71 33.21 6.97
CA PRO A 499 34.32 33.52 6.60
C PRO A 499 34.06 35.04 6.87
N GLU A 500 33.42 35.68 5.89
CA GLU A 500 32.92 37.06 6.03
C GLU A 500 31.63 37.08 6.85
N ALA A 501 31.53 38.14 7.70
CA ALA A 501 30.35 38.41 8.52
C ALA A 501 29.20 39.03 7.69
N PRO A 502 27.94 38.83 8.06
CA PRO A 502 26.82 39.39 7.34
C PRO A 502 26.64 40.89 7.58
N ALA A 503 26.31 41.62 6.51
CA ALA A 503 26.03 43.05 6.51
C ALA A 503 24.66 43.37 7.16
N PRO A 504 24.49 44.57 7.80
CA PRO A 504 23.27 44.90 8.53
C PRO A 504 22.15 45.43 7.65
N GLY A 505 20.93 45.22 8.15
CA GLY A 505 19.64 45.42 7.59
C GLY A 505 19.27 46.67 6.80
N ARG A 506 18.24 46.51 6.00
CA ARG A 506 17.29 47.59 5.64
C ARG A 506 15.89 47.19 6.07
N GLN A 507 15.33 48.00 6.93
CA GLN A 507 13.89 48.11 7.22
C GLN A 507 13.16 48.66 5.96
N MET A 508 12.11 48.01 5.56
CA MET A 508 10.79 48.55 5.22
C MET A 508 9.85 47.38 5.06
#